data_ffdb5d221f7873f481b48d177832cda8
#
_entry.id   ffdb5d221f7873f481b48d177832cda8
#
_cell.length_a   1.000
_cell.length_b   1.000
_cell.length_c   1.000
_cell.angle_alpha   90.00
_cell.angle_beta   90.00
_cell.angle_gamma   90.00
#
_symmetry.space_group_name_H-M   'P 1'
#
loop_
_entity.id
_entity.type
_entity.pdbx_description
1 polymer ?
#
loop_
_entity_poly.entity_id
_entity_poly.type
_entity_poly.pdbx_seq_one_letter_code
_entity_poly.pdbx_strand_id
1 'polypeptide(L)'
;VRADDRDTLCRACSLTQTIPTLDTPENIAAWAKLETAKRRLVYALLSLNLPLESKRQDASRGVEFQFLGDAVSVNGDRSRVLTGHDNGLITINVAEADDVYREAQRLRQHEPYRTLLGHFRHEIGHYYWDRLIANSDRLEDFRRVFGDERANYEEALRVHYEHGAPANWELNFISAYATTHPWEDWAESWAHVMHMVDALETAQAVGVSVHPARDDEPVLSIPEKPPQARVGDFDQLVREWGSLTYVLNNLTRGLGLADAYPFVLSGPVVEKLRFVASAMTA
;
A
#
# COMPACT_ATOMS: atom_id res chain seq x y z
N VAL A 1 -15.96 17.45 8.55
CA VAL A 1 -16.88 17.34 9.70
C VAL A 1 -18.08 18.19 9.39
N ARG A 2 -19.29 17.67 9.48
CA ARG A 2 -20.50 18.48 9.35
C ARG A 2 -20.67 19.30 10.62
N ALA A 3 -21.28 20.51 10.51
CA ALA A 3 -21.42 21.42 11.65
C ALA A 3 -22.27 20.86 12.81
N ASP A 4 -23.07 19.80 12.55
CA ASP A 4 -23.92 19.08 13.49
C ASP A 4 -23.29 17.77 14.02
N ASP A 5 -22.07 17.45 13.58
CA ASP A 5 -21.36 16.23 13.99
C ASP A 5 -20.79 16.42 15.41
N ARG A 6 -21.05 15.47 16.30
CA ARG A 6 -20.50 15.48 17.67
C ARG A 6 -19.00 15.24 17.71
N ASP A 7 -18.46 14.66 16.64
CA ASP A 7 -17.03 14.43 16.49
C ASP A 7 -16.33 15.69 15.96
N THR A 8 -15.37 16.19 16.70
CA THR A 8 -14.54 17.35 16.31
C THR A 8 -13.48 16.97 15.25
N LEU A 9 -13.29 15.69 14.99
CA LEU A 9 -12.31 15.15 14.04
C LEU A 9 -13.00 14.49 12.84
N CYS A 10 -12.43 14.65 11.65
CA CYS A 10 -12.87 13.89 10.48
C CYS A 10 -12.48 12.40 10.63
N ARG A 11 -13.11 11.52 9.84
CA ARG A 11 -12.88 10.07 9.89
C ARG A 11 -11.39 9.69 9.87
N ALA A 12 -10.59 10.32 9.01
CA ALA A 12 -9.17 10.04 8.93
C ALA A 12 -8.39 10.52 10.17
N CYS A 13 -8.73 11.71 10.72
CA CYS A 13 -8.07 12.22 11.91
C CYS A 13 -8.43 11.43 13.18
N SER A 14 -9.65 10.86 13.24
CA SER A 14 -10.09 10.05 14.39
C SER A 14 -9.33 8.71 14.51
N LEU A 15 -8.62 8.30 13.46
CA LEU A 15 -7.77 7.10 13.46
C LEU A 15 -6.32 7.39 13.94
N THR A 16 -5.95 8.64 14.21
CA THR A 16 -4.61 8.96 14.70
C THR A 16 -4.58 8.90 16.22
N GLN A 17 -3.71 8.05 16.77
CA GLN A 17 -3.46 7.92 18.20
C GLN A 17 -2.37 8.91 18.66
N THR A 18 -1.26 8.97 17.93
CA THR A 18 -0.07 9.73 18.30
C THR A 18 0.44 10.53 17.11
N ILE A 19 0.75 11.80 17.34
CA ILE A 19 1.41 12.68 16.37
C ILE A 19 2.81 13.04 16.86
N PRO A 20 3.75 13.44 15.96
CA PRO A 20 5.06 13.92 16.40
C PRO A 20 4.94 15.21 17.21
N THR A 21 5.98 15.55 17.96
CA THR A 21 6.06 16.88 18.59
C THR A 21 6.05 17.98 17.52
N LEU A 22 5.25 19.01 17.71
CA LEU A 22 5.07 20.11 16.73
C LEU A 22 5.89 21.36 17.13
N ASP A 23 7.03 21.14 17.73
CA ASP A 23 7.95 22.15 18.23
C ASP A 23 8.91 22.71 17.17
N THR A 24 9.03 22.03 16.02
CA THR A 24 9.85 22.46 14.91
C THR A 24 9.06 22.56 13.59
N PRO A 25 9.42 23.48 12.68
CA PRO A 25 8.79 23.56 11.36
C PRO A 25 8.91 22.26 10.55
N GLU A 26 10.03 21.54 10.70
CA GLU A 26 10.30 20.27 10.04
C GLU A 26 9.30 19.18 10.45
N ASN A 27 9.03 19.05 11.76
CA ASN A 27 8.05 18.11 12.30
C ASN A 27 6.63 18.45 11.84
N ILE A 28 6.28 19.74 11.79
CA ILE A 28 4.98 20.18 11.28
C ILE A 28 4.83 19.81 9.81
N ALA A 29 5.87 20.05 8.98
CA ALA A 29 5.86 19.71 7.56
C ALA A 29 5.80 18.19 7.33
N ALA A 30 6.57 17.42 8.09
CA ALA A 30 6.56 15.96 8.05
C ALA A 30 5.18 15.40 8.43
N TRP A 31 4.60 15.86 9.54
CA TRP A 31 3.26 15.48 9.95
C TRP A 31 2.19 15.80 8.90
N ALA A 32 2.26 16.97 8.27
CA ALA A 32 1.33 17.34 7.20
C ALA A 32 1.39 16.40 6.00
N LYS A 33 2.61 15.94 5.60
CA LYS A 33 2.79 14.95 4.54
C LYS A 33 2.20 13.58 4.95
N LEU A 34 2.49 13.11 6.18
CA LEU A 34 1.96 11.86 6.72
C LEU A 34 0.42 11.85 6.75
N GLU A 35 -0.18 12.92 7.28
CA GLU A 35 -1.63 13.06 7.32
C GLU A 35 -2.25 13.13 5.92
N THR A 36 -1.57 13.74 4.95
CA THR A 36 -2.04 13.79 3.56
C THR A 36 -2.07 12.38 2.95
N ALA A 37 -1.01 11.60 3.13
CA ALA A 37 -0.96 10.21 2.65
C ALA A 37 -2.01 9.33 3.34
N LYS A 38 -2.16 9.45 4.66
CA LYS A 38 -3.18 8.71 5.42
C LYS A 38 -4.61 9.07 4.98
N ARG A 39 -4.92 10.35 4.72
CA ARG A 39 -6.23 10.76 4.21
C ARG A 39 -6.53 10.16 2.85
N ARG A 40 -5.53 10.07 1.97
CA ARG A 40 -5.67 9.40 0.68
C ARG A 40 -5.97 7.91 0.86
N LEU A 41 -5.23 7.22 1.75
CA LEU A 41 -5.52 5.84 2.12
C LEU A 41 -6.95 5.67 2.63
N VAL A 42 -7.35 6.47 3.64
CA VAL A 42 -8.69 6.38 4.25
C VAL A 42 -9.79 6.65 3.23
N TYR A 43 -9.59 7.59 2.30
CA TYR A 43 -10.52 7.80 1.19
C TYR A 43 -10.71 6.52 0.36
N ALA A 44 -9.60 5.88 -0.05
CA ALA A 44 -9.66 4.66 -0.86
C ALA A 44 -10.34 3.50 -0.11
N LEU A 45 -10.05 3.32 1.19
CA LEU A 45 -10.71 2.30 2.02
C LEU A 45 -12.22 2.51 2.12
N LEU A 46 -12.66 3.76 2.31
CA LEU A 46 -14.08 4.11 2.36
C LEU A 46 -14.78 3.94 1.02
N SER A 47 -14.14 4.30 -0.09
CA SER A 47 -14.69 4.12 -1.43
C SER A 47 -14.79 2.64 -1.85
N LEU A 48 -13.98 1.78 -1.24
CA LEU A 48 -14.05 0.33 -1.37
C LEU A 48 -15.04 -0.32 -0.38
N ASN A 49 -15.71 0.46 0.48
CA ASN A 49 -16.59 -0.02 1.56
C ASN A 49 -15.91 -1.03 2.51
N LEU A 50 -14.60 -0.92 2.68
CA LEU A 50 -13.87 -1.78 3.61
C LEU A 50 -14.19 -1.42 5.07
N PRO A 51 -14.28 -2.42 5.97
CA PRO A 51 -14.52 -2.16 7.39
C PRO A 51 -13.38 -1.32 7.97
N LEU A 52 -13.71 -0.17 8.56
CA LEU A 52 -12.75 0.80 9.06
C LEU A 52 -13.27 1.42 10.36
N GLU A 53 -13.05 0.71 11.46
CA GLU A 53 -13.31 1.17 12.82
C GLU A 53 -11.99 1.59 13.49
N SER A 54 -12.05 2.64 14.34
CA SER A 54 -10.93 2.97 15.22
C SER A 54 -10.86 2.00 16.41
N LYS A 55 -9.69 1.89 17.06
CA LYS A 55 -9.58 1.13 18.32
C LYS A 55 -10.45 1.69 19.44
N ARG A 56 -10.88 2.95 19.35
CA ARG A 56 -11.88 3.51 20.28
C ARG A 56 -13.28 2.95 20.06
N GLN A 57 -13.62 2.60 18.81
CA GLN A 57 -14.91 2.00 18.45
C GLN A 57 -14.89 0.49 18.64
N ASP A 58 -13.80 -0.16 18.29
CA ASP A 58 -13.57 -1.58 18.46
C ASP A 58 -12.12 -1.81 18.91
N ALA A 59 -11.91 -2.02 20.21
CA ALA A 59 -10.59 -2.16 20.80
C ALA A 59 -9.82 -3.40 20.27
N SER A 60 -10.55 -4.43 19.87
CA SER A 60 -9.98 -5.71 19.42
C SER A 60 -9.66 -5.75 17.92
N ARG A 61 -10.49 -5.11 17.10
CA ARG A 61 -10.45 -5.22 15.65
C ARG A 61 -10.26 -3.87 14.95
N GLY A 62 -10.24 -2.76 15.68
CA GLY A 62 -10.05 -1.43 15.13
C GLY A 62 -8.62 -1.15 14.70
N VAL A 63 -8.42 -0.12 13.88
CA VAL A 63 -7.13 0.36 13.43
C VAL A 63 -6.82 1.75 14.00
N GLU A 64 -5.56 1.97 14.35
CA GLU A 64 -5.03 3.29 14.71
C GLU A 64 -3.66 3.51 14.10
N PHE A 65 -3.31 4.77 13.90
CA PHE A 65 -2.02 5.21 13.39
C PHE A 65 -1.26 6.00 14.44
N GLN A 66 0.05 5.74 14.56
CA GLN A 66 0.96 6.56 15.33
C GLN A 66 2.15 7.00 14.47
N PHE A 67 2.56 8.24 14.62
CA PHE A 67 3.68 8.84 13.93
C PHE A 67 4.78 9.14 14.92
N LEU A 68 5.84 8.34 14.90
CA LEU A 68 6.93 8.40 15.88
C LEU A 68 8.24 8.75 15.20
N GLY A 69 9.04 9.59 15.83
CA GLY A 69 10.43 9.87 15.43
C GLY A 69 11.43 9.00 16.16
N ASP A 70 12.60 8.78 15.58
CA ASP A 70 13.73 8.17 16.27
C ASP A 70 14.06 8.97 17.52
N ALA A 71 14.28 8.29 18.63
CA ALA A 71 14.60 8.92 19.90
C ALA A 71 16.08 8.75 20.23
N VAL A 72 16.67 9.79 20.84
CA VAL A 72 17.99 9.72 21.45
C VAL A 72 17.78 9.78 22.95
N SER A 73 18.20 8.73 23.67
CA SER A 73 18.14 8.71 25.13
C SER A 73 19.09 9.76 25.75
N VAL A 74 18.85 10.09 27.02
CA VAL A 74 19.76 10.98 27.79
C VAL A 74 21.19 10.47 27.81
N ASN A 75 21.37 9.14 27.67
CA ASN A 75 22.68 8.48 27.64
C ASN A 75 23.31 8.40 26.23
N GLY A 76 22.65 8.99 25.21
CA GLY A 76 23.14 8.97 23.82
C GLY A 76 22.76 7.74 23.02
N ASP A 77 22.04 6.77 23.59
CA ASP A 77 21.54 5.60 22.85
C ASP A 77 20.46 6.00 21.87
N ARG A 78 20.61 5.56 20.62
CA ARG A 78 19.61 5.80 19.57
C ARG A 78 18.62 4.65 19.52
N SER A 79 17.36 4.94 19.81
CA SER A 79 16.24 4.04 19.54
C SER A 79 15.62 4.38 18.20
N ARG A 80 15.77 3.47 17.24
CA ARG A 80 15.17 3.62 15.91
C ARG A 80 13.71 3.15 15.95
N VAL A 81 12.81 3.97 15.46
CA VAL A 81 11.41 3.59 15.22
C VAL A 81 11.36 2.80 13.91
N LEU A 82 10.80 1.60 13.97
CA LEU A 82 10.49 0.81 12.78
C LEU A 82 9.06 1.11 12.34
N THR A 83 8.87 1.36 11.06
CA THR A 83 7.55 1.36 10.42
C THR A 83 7.04 -0.08 10.44
N GLY A 84 5.76 -0.30 10.76
CA GLY A 84 5.18 -1.63 10.82
C GLY A 84 3.78 -1.65 11.43
N HIS A 85 3.14 -2.80 11.34
CA HIS A 85 1.83 -3.09 11.90
C HIS A 85 1.94 -4.09 13.05
N ASP A 86 1.23 -3.83 14.15
CA ASP A 86 1.04 -4.76 15.24
C ASP A 86 -0.39 -4.66 15.77
N ASN A 87 -1.15 -5.73 15.59
CA ASN A 87 -2.51 -5.88 16.14
C ASN A 87 -3.41 -4.65 15.92
N GLY A 88 -3.45 -4.12 14.70
CA GLY A 88 -4.25 -2.95 14.30
C GLY A 88 -3.62 -1.59 14.66
N LEU A 89 -2.45 -1.55 15.28
CA LEU A 89 -1.67 -0.32 15.44
C LEU A 89 -0.63 -0.23 14.34
N ILE A 90 -0.73 0.80 13.52
CA ILE A 90 0.22 1.08 12.43
C ILE A 90 1.15 2.21 12.87
N THR A 91 2.43 1.88 13.00
CA THR A 91 3.49 2.83 13.30
C THR A 91 4.15 3.28 12.01
N ILE A 92 4.27 4.59 11.81
CA ILE A 92 5.05 5.17 10.71
C ILE A 92 6.15 6.02 11.30
N ASN A 93 7.40 5.76 10.91
CA ASN A 93 8.51 6.62 11.28
C ASN A 93 8.38 7.97 10.57
N VAL A 94 8.46 9.07 11.33
CA VAL A 94 8.35 10.45 10.81
C VAL A 94 9.40 10.73 9.72
N ALA A 95 10.57 10.09 9.78
CA ALA A 95 11.59 10.19 8.75
C ALA A 95 11.11 9.74 7.35
N GLU A 96 10.08 8.87 7.28
CA GLU A 96 9.47 8.49 6.00
C GLU A 96 8.78 9.66 5.26
N ALA A 97 8.52 10.79 5.94
CA ALA A 97 8.04 12.01 5.31
C ALA A 97 9.12 12.78 4.54
N ASP A 98 10.41 12.45 4.75
CA ASP A 98 11.53 13.04 4.03
C ASP A 98 11.79 12.29 2.72
N ASP A 99 11.76 13.02 1.60
CA ASP A 99 11.96 12.45 0.26
C ASP A 99 13.40 11.95 0.07
N VAL A 100 14.39 12.63 0.67
CA VAL A 100 15.81 12.24 0.61
C VAL A 100 16.04 10.96 1.41
N TYR A 101 15.43 10.87 2.60
CA TYR A 101 15.50 9.66 3.41
C TYR A 101 14.89 8.46 2.68
N ARG A 102 13.69 8.60 2.10
CA ARG A 102 13.04 7.51 1.36
C ARG A 102 13.85 7.08 0.14
N GLU A 103 14.40 8.04 -0.61
CA GLU A 103 15.25 7.72 -1.76
C GLU A 103 16.54 6.98 -1.35
N ALA A 104 17.17 7.38 -0.25
CA ALA A 104 18.31 6.67 0.30
C ALA A 104 17.96 5.23 0.74
N GLN A 105 16.79 5.02 1.35
CA GLN A 105 16.32 3.67 1.69
C GLN A 105 16.00 2.86 0.44
N ARG A 106 15.33 3.44 -0.56
CA ARG A 106 15.02 2.81 -1.84
C ARG A 106 16.28 2.26 -2.52
N LEU A 107 17.32 3.09 -2.60
CA LEU A 107 18.60 2.68 -3.20
C LEU A 107 19.30 1.59 -2.38
N ARG A 108 19.29 1.70 -1.04
CA ARG A 108 19.90 0.72 -0.14
C ARG A 108 19.23 -0.65 -0.26
N GLN A 109 17.91 -0.69 -0.42
CA GLN A 109 17.11 -1.91 -0.48
C GLN A 109 16.90 -2.41 -1.91
N HIS A 110 17.46 -1.71 -2.91
CA HIS A 110 17.31 -2.01 -4.33
C HIS A 110 15.85 -2.09 -4.79
N GLU A 111 14.98 -1.26 -4.15
CA GLU A 111 13.57 -1.19 -4.49
C GLU A 111 13.36 -0.33 -5.75
N PRO A 112 12.53 -0.77 -6.71
CA PRO A 112 12.20 0.04 -7.89
C PRO A 112 11.26 1.21 -7.55
N TYR A 113 10.51 1.10 -6.47
CA TYR A 113 9.45 2.03 -6.08
C TYR A 113 9.32 2.11 -4.55
N ARG A 114 9.36 3.32 -3.99
CA ARG A 114 9.18 3.56 -2.56
C ARG A 114 8.50 4.91 -2.32
N THR A 115 7.25 4.91 -1.97
CA THR A 115 6.48 6.11 -1.69
C THR A 115 5.84 6.06 -0.31
N LEU A 116 5.60 7.24 0.27
CA LEU A 116 4.92 7.32 1.56
C LEU A 116 3.53 6.68 1.53
N LEU A 117 2.75 6.94 0.49
CA LEU A 117 1.43 6.31 0.31
C LEU A 117 1.54 4.79 0.11
N GLY A 118 2.60 4.33 -0.56
CA GLY A 118 2.89 2.90 -0.72
C GLY A 118 3.07 2.21 0.63
N HIS A 119 3.85 2.79 1.54
CA HIS A 119 4.02 2.27 2.90
C HIS A 119 2.68 2.19 3.66
N PHE A 120 1.88 3.26 3.64
CA PHE A 120 0.56 3.23 4.26
C PHE A 120 -0.33 2.12 3.71
N ARG A 121 -0.26 1.85 2.39
CA ARG A 121 -1.01 0.77 1.75
C ARG A 121 -0.49 -0.60 2.12
N HIS A 122 0.81 -0.75 2.27
CA HIS A 122 1.46 -1.98 2.72
C HIS A 122 1.04 -2.31 4.16
N GLU A 123 1.23 -1.38 5.09
CA GLU A 123 0.93 -1.61 6.52
C GLU A 123 -0.56 -1.88 6.77
N ILE A 124 -1.45 -1.19 6.05
CA ILE A 124 -2.88 -1.47 6.14
C ILE A 124 -3.24 -2.84 5.52
N GLY A 125 -2.42 -3.35 4.60
CA GLY A 125 -2.54 -4.70 4.06
C GLY A 125 -2.41 -5.76 5.14
N HIS A 126 -1.44 -5.64 6.05
CA HIS A 126 -1.30 -6.52 7.21
C HIS A 126 -2.53 -6.48 8.13
N TYR A 127 -3.06 -5.28 8.40
CA TYR A 127 -4.31 -5.14 9.17
C TYR A 127 -5.48 -5.87 8.52
N TYR A 128 -5.62 -5.77 7.19
CA TYR A 128 -6.71 -6.46 6.49
C TYR A 128 -6.47 -7.96 6.35
N TRP A 129 -5.22 -8.44 6.40
CA TRP A 129 -4.97 -9.87 6.54
C TRP A 129 -5.58 -10.43 7.82
N ASP A 130 -5.34 -9.75 8.96
CA ASP A 130 -5.93 -10.11 10.24
C ASP A 130 -7.46 -10.09 10.22
N ARG A 131 -8.03 -9.11 9.51
CA ARG A 131 -9.48 -8.87 9.45
C ARG A 131 -10.24 -9.83 8.54
N LEU A 132 -9.64 -10.18 7.40
CA LEU A 132 -10.33 -10.82 6.28
C LEU A 132 -9.87 -12.26 6.04
N ILE A 133 -8.66 -12.63 6.49
CA ILE A 133 -8.04 -13.92 6.16
C ILE A 133 -7.80 -14.78 7.39
N ALA A 134 -7.12 -14.26 8.44
CA ALA A 134 -6.57 -15.02 9.56
C ALA A 134 -7.55 -16.01 10.22
N ASN A 135 -8.82 -15.63 10.39
CA ASN A 135 -9.84 -16.44 11.05
C ASN A 135 -11.07 -16.66 10.15
N SER A 136 -10.85 -16.80 8.84
CA SER A 136 -11.88 -17.00 7.85
C SER A 136 -11.72 -18.34 7.14
N ASP A 137 -12.75 -18.74 6.42
CA ASP A 137 -12.73 -19.90 5.50
C ASP A 137 -11.80 -19.69 4.28
N ARG A 138 -11.28 -18.48 4.09
CA ARG A 138 -10.30 -18.13 3.04
C ARG A 138 -8.85 -18.48 3.39
N LEU A 139 -8.54 -18.86 4.63
CA LEU A 139 -7.17 -19.09 5.08
C LEU A 139 -6.47 -20.20 4.29
N GLU A 140 -7.16 -21.30 3.98
CA GLU A 140 -6.59 -22.40 3.20
C GLU A 140 -6.34 -21.99 1.74
N ASP A 141 -7.19 -21.16 1.17
CA ASP A 141 -6.99 -20.59 -0.17
C ASP A 141 -5.82 -19.60 -0.18
N PHE A 142 -5.68 -18.81 0.89
CA PHE A 142 -4.51 -17.95 1.07
C PHE A 142 -3.21 -18.77 1.08
N ARG A 143 -3.14 -19.85 1.87
CA ARG A 143 -1.96 -20.73 1.93
C ARG A 143 -1.60 -21.35 0.58
N ARG A 144 -2.59 -21.68 -0.21
CA ARG A 144 -2.38 -22.23 -1.56
C ARG A 144 -1.77 -21.19 -2.50
N VAL A 145 -2.14 -19.91 -2.37
CA VAL A 145 -1.73 -18.83 -3.27
C VAL A 145 -0.43 -18.14 -2.82
N PHE A 146 -0.29 -17.89 -1.52
CA PHE A 146 0.82 -17.11 -0.94
C PHE A 146 1.84 -17.97 -0.18
N GLY A 147 1.46 -19.15 0.26
CA GLY A 147 2.30 -20.03 1.09
C GLY A 147 1.87 -20.03 2.57
N ASP A 148 2.62 -20.77 3.37
CA ASP A 148 2.30 -20.99 4.79
C ASP A 148 2.78 -19.80 5.64
N GLU A 149 1.85 -19.01 6.16
CA GLU A 149 2.09 -17.84 6.99
C GLU A 149 2.68 -18.17 8.37
N ARG A 150 2.69 -19.45 8.77
CA ARG A 150 3.26 -19.92 10.04
C ARG A 150 4.78 -20.07 9.97
N ALA A 151 5.39 -19.84 8.81
CA ALA A 151 6.85 -19.77 8.68
C ALA A 151 7.44 -18.74 9.66
N ASN A 152 8.66 -18.99 10.12
CA ASN A 152 9.31 -18.09 11.07
C ASN A 152 9.62 -16.73 10.41
N TYR A 153 8.87 -15.71 10.78
CA TYR A 153 8.94 -14.38 10.19
C TYR A 153 10.31 -13.70 10.41
N GLU A 154 10.86 -13.77 11.65
CA GLU A 154 12.15 -13.13 11.97
C GLU A 154 13.30 -13.78 11.19
N GLU A 155 13.28 -15.10 11.09
CA GLU A 155 14.26 -15.85 10.30
C GLU A 155 14.16 -15.55 8.81
N ALA A 156 12.93 -15.45 8.28
CA ALA A 156 12.68 -15.10 6.89
C ALA A 156 13.21 -13.69 6.55
N LEU A 157 12.97 -12.71 7.42
CA LEU A 157 13.53 -11.36 7.30
C LEU A 157 15.06 -11.38 7.34
N ARG A 158 15.66 -12.10 8.30
CA ARG A 158 17.11 -12.21 8.42
C ARG A 158 17.73 -12.77 7.13
N VAL A 159 17.18 -13.86 6.61
CA VAL A 159 17.64 -14.49 5.37
C VAL A 159 17.54 -13.54 4.18
N HIS A 160 16.42 -12.81 4.07
CA HIS A 160 16.23 -11.83 2.99
C HIS A 160 17.27 -10.69 3.05
N TYR A 161 17.53 -10.12 4.24
CA TYR A 161 18.50 -9.04 4.37
C TYR A 161 19.96 -9.50 4.22
N GLU A 162 20.28 -10.75 4.48
CA GLU A 162 21.61 -11.31 4.30
C GLU A 162 21.89 -11.75 2.87
N HIS A 163 20.89 -12.30 2.16
CA HIS A 163 21.08 -12.98 0.88
C HIS A 163 20.34 -12.33 -0.28
N GLY A 164 19.40 -11.42 0.00
CA GLY A 164 18.50 -10.84 -0.99
C GLY A 164 17.39 -11.78 -1.44
N ALA A 165 16.64 -11.33 -2.44
CA ALA A 165 15.58 -12.14 -3.04
C ALA A 165 16.16 -13.31 -3.88
N PRO A 166 15.44 -14.44 -3.99
CA PRO A 166 15.85 -15.54 -4.86
C PRO A 166 16.00 -15.13 -6.33
N ALA A 167 16.86 -15.82 -7.08
CA ALA A 167 16.97 -15.60 -8.51
C ALA A 167 15.62 -15.83 -9.22
N ASN A 168 15.31 -14.99 -10.20
CA ASN A 168 14.05 -15.03 -10.98
C ASN A 168 12.77 -14.87 -10.11
N TRP A 169 12.86 -14.14 -9.01
CA TRP A 169 11.72 -13.87 -8.13
C TRP A 169 10.56 -13.19 -8.89
N GLU A 170 10.85 -12.42 -9.91
CA GLU A 170 9.86 -11.69 -10.73
C GLU A 170 8.85 -12.60 -11.42
N LEU A 171 9.16 -13.89 -11.56
CA LEU A 171 8.24 -14.87 -12.12
C LEU A 171 7.07 -15.19 -11.19
N ASN A 172 7.23 -14.98 -9.87
CA ASN A 172 6.26 -15.41 -8.87
C ASN A 172 5.85 -14.33 -7.89
N PHE A 173 6.58 -13.23 -7.80
CA PHE A 173 6.36 -12.18 -6.81
C PHE A 173 6.33 -10.79 -7.48
N ILE A 174 5.56 -9.89 -6.89
CA ILE A 174 5.41 -8.51 -7.41
C ILE A 174 6.61 -7.63 -7.08
N SER A 175 7.32 -7.91 -5.98
CA SER A 175 8.52 -7.21 -5.53
C SER A 175 9.53 -8.20 -4.92
N ALA A 176 10.79 -7.78 -4.83
CA ALA A 176 11.82 -8.56 -4.13
C ALA A 176 11.46 -8.75 -2.65
N TYR A 177 10.86 -7.73 -2.02
CA TYR A 177 10.44 -7.79 -0.62
C TYR A 177 9.30 -8.79 -0.37
N ALA A 178 8.40 -8.97 -1.33
CA ALA A 178 7.32 -9.98 -1.28
C ALA A 178 7.86 -11.42 -1.12
N THR A 179 9.11 -11.68 -1.50
CA THR A 179 9.73 -13.01 -1.34
C THR A 179 10.04 -13.37 0.11
N THR A 180 10.00 -12.41 1.01
CA THR A 180 10.43 -12.56 2.40
C THR A 180 9.51 -13.51 3.16
N HIS A 181 8.20 -13.25 3.12
CA HIS A 181 7.23 -14.00 3.89
C HIS A 181 5.83 -13.91 3.24
N PRO A 182 4.94 -14.91 3.40
CA PRO A 182 3.57 -14.82 2.87
C PRO A 182 2.78 -13.59 3.32
N TRP A 183 3.02 -13.06 4.52
CA TRP A 183 2.40 -11.80 4.97
C TRP A 183 2.90 -10.60 4.18
N GLU A 184 4.19 -10.56 3.83
CA GLU A 184 4.76 -9.48 3.03
C GLU A 184 4.27 -9.54 1.58
N ASP A 185 4.18 -10.74 1.02
CA ASP A 185 3.63 -10.97 -0.31
C ASP A 185 2.15 -10.53 -0.42
N TRP A 186 1.38 -10.81 0.63
CA TRP A 186 0.02 -10.30 0.74
C TRP A 186 -0.01 -8.77 0.85
N ALA A 187 0.78 -8.15 1.73
CA ALA A 187 0.79 -6.71 1.95
C ALA A 187 1.25 -5.94 0.71
N GLU A 188 2.28 -6.45 0.01
CA GLU A 188 2.71 -5.93 -1.30
C GLU A 188 1.59 -6.05 -2.34
N SER A 189 0.99 -7.25 -2.48
CA SER A 189 -0.12 -7.47 -3.41
C SER A 189 -1.32 -6.57 -3.09
N TRP A 190 -1.65 -6.37 -1.80
CA TRP A 190 -2.68 -5.44 -1.35
C TRP A 190 -2.37 -4.00 -1.76
N ALA A 191 -1.15 -3.53 -1.53
CA ALA A 191 -0.73 -2.19 -1.91
C ALA A 191 -0.86 -1.98 -3.42
N HIS A 192 -0.51 -2.98 -4.24
CA HIS A 192 -0.62 -2.90 -5.68
C HIS A 192 -2.08 -2.87 -6.18
N VAL A 193 -2.99 -3.66 -5.62
CA VAL A 193 -4.43 -3.56 -5.96
C VAL A 193 -4.95 -2.16 -5.64
N MET A 194 -4.59 -1.60 -4.49
CA MET A 194 -4.97 -0.22 -4.14
C MET A 194 -4.36 0.82 -5.08
N HIS A 195 -3.12 0.64 -5.56
CA HIS A 195 -2.52 1.51 -6.58
C HIS A 195 -3.34 1.50 -7.88
N MET A 196 -3.72 0.32 -8.35
CA MET A 196 -4.51 0.15 -9.57
C MET A 196 -5.86 0.87 -9.45
N VAL A 197 -6.58 0.62 -8.37
CA VAL A 197 -7.92 1.20 -8.14
C VAL A 197 -7.86 2.72 -8.06
N ASP A 198 -6.97 3.27 -7.24
CA ASP A 198 -6.84 4.72 -7.03
C ASP A 198 -6.41 5.47 -8.30
N ALA A 199 -5.48 4.89 -9.07
CA ALA A 199 -5.01 5.51 -10.29
C ALA A 199 -6.10 5.48 -11.38
N LEU A 200 -6.82 4.37 -11.52
CA LEU A 200 -7.92 4.24 -12.48
C LEU A 200 -9.13 5.10 -12.09
N GLU A 201 -9.45 5.23 -10.80
CA GLU A 201 -10.47 6.16 -10.32
C GLU A 201 -10.10 7.60 -10.69
N THR A 202 -8.84 7.98 -10.47
CA THR A 202 -8.35 9.31 -10.83
C THR A 202 -8.39 9.54 -12.33
N ALA A 203 -7.90 8.56 -13.12
CA ALA A 203 -7.90 8.65 -14.59
C ALA A 203 -9.33 8.79 -15.15
N GLN A 204 -10.29 8.04 -14.58
CA GLN A 204 -11.71 8.18 -14.89
C GLN A 204 -12.23 9.59 -14.56
N ALA A 205 -11.96 10.08 -13.35
CA ALA A 205 -12.47 11.37 -12.88
C ALA A 205 -11.97 12.56 -13.73
N VAL A 206 -10.75 12.46 -14.28
CA VAL A 206 -10.19 13.50 -15.17
C VAL A 206 -10.41 13.22 -16.66
N GLY A 207 -11.14 12.15 -17.00
CA GLY A 207 -11.51 11.83 -18.38
C GLY A 207 -10.35 11.32 -19.24
N VAL A 208 -9.36 10.62 -18.66
CA VAL A 208 -8.25 10.03 -19.42
C VAL A 208 -8.79 8.94 -20.36
N SER A 209 -8.48 9.08 -21.65
CA SER A 209 -8.70 8.05 -22.65
C SER A 209 -7.52 8.00 -23.61
N VAL A 210 -7.27 6.86 -24.24
CA VAL A 210 -6.16 6.65 -25.16
C VAL A 210 -6.68 6.08 -26.48
N HIS A 211 -6.44 6.83 -27.55
CA HIS A 211 -6.81 6.48 -28.90
C HIS A 211 -5.54 6.51 -29.77
N PRO A 212 -4.78 5.41 -29.82
CA PRO A 212 -3.53 5.37 -30.56
C PRO A 212 -3.77 5.52 -32.06
N ALA A 213 -2.78 6.07 -32.76
CA ALA A 213 -2.81 6.19 -34.21
C ALA A 213 -2.57 4.84 -34.93
N ARG A 214 -2.10 3.82 -34.19
CA ARG A 214 -1.80 2.47 -34.71
C ARG A 214 -2.73 1.45 -34.06
N ASP A 215 -3.20 0.51 -34.82
CA ASP A 215 -4.15 -0.53 -34.37
C ASP A 215 -3.52 -1.58 -33.45
N ASP A 216 -2.16 -1.68 -33.40
CA ASP A 216 -1.41 -2.59 -32.56
C ASP A 216 -1.04 -2.00 -31.17
N GLU A 217 -1.40 -0.76 -30.91
CA GLU A 217 -1.18 -0.09 -29.64
C GLU A 217 -2.39 -0.23 -28.69
N PRO A 218 -2.17 -0.27 -27.35
CA PRO A 218 -3.26 -0.47 -26.42
C PRO A 218 -4.23 0.72 -26.37
N VAL A 219 -5.51 0.43 -26.54
CA VAL A 219 -6.60 1.38 -26.36
C VAL A 219 -6.97 1.45 -24.87
N LEU A 220 -7.27 2.65 -24.36
CA LEU A 220 -7.81 2.84 -23.04
C LEU A 220 -9.13 3.60 -23.10
N SER A 221 -10.18 2.94 -22.65
CA SER A 221 -11.47 3.56 -22.34
C SER A 221 -11.86 3.12 -20.93
N ILE A 222 -11.91 4.04 -19.99
CA ILE A 222 -12.22 3.75 -18.60
C ILE A 222 -13.69 4.05 -18.37
N PRO A 223 -14.56 3.02 -18.24
CA PRO A 223 -15.98 3.23 -18.01
C PRO A 223 -16.20 3.79 -16.60
N GLU A 224 -17.27 4.56 -16.45
CA GLU A 224 -17.68 5.05 -15.14
C GLU A 224 -18.15 3.87 -14.27
N LYS A 225 -17.34 3.54 -13.27
CA LYS A 225 -17.61 2.49 -12.29
C LYS A 225 -17.13 2.95 -10.92
N PRO A 226 -17.89 2.71 -9.85
CA PRO A 226 -17.38 2.92 -8.50
C PRO A 226 -16.21 1.96 -8.20
N PRO A 227 -15.25 2.34 -7.32
CA PRO A 227 -14.06 1.54 -7.02
C PRO A 227 -14.35 0.09 -6.63
N GLN A 228 -15.36 -0.15 -5.80
CA GLN A 228 -15.78 -1.49 -5.39
C GLN A 228 -16.22 -2.38 -6.57
N ALA A 229 -17.04 -1.83 -7.49
CA ALA A 229 -17.46 -2.57 -8.68
C ALA A 229 -16.29 -2.82 -9.65
N ARG A 230 -15.29 -1.93 -9.67
CA ARG A 230 -14.07 -2.09 -10.46
C ARG A 230 -13.21 -3.25 -9.91
N VAL A 231 -13.04 -3.33 -8.61
CA VAL A 231 -12.32 -4.43 -7.95
C VAL A 231 -13.04 -5.77 -8.18
N GLY A 232 -14.38 -5.78 -8.17
CA GLY A 232 -15.18 -6.97 -8.45
C GLY A 232 -15.04 -7.50 -9.89
N ASP A 233 -14.64 -6.64 -10.85
CA ASP A 233 -14.35 -7.02 -12.23
C ASP A 233 -12.82 -7.00 -12.47
N PHE A 234 -12.14 -7.90 -11.77
CA PHE A 234 -10.67 -7.91 -11.71
C PHE A 234 -9.99 -8.05 -13.08
N ASP A 235 -10.55 -8.83 -14.00
CA ASP A 235 -9.97 -8.97 -15.34
C ASP A 235 -10.03 -7.65 -16.12
N GLN A 236 -11.10 -6.90 -15.96
CA GLN A 236 -11.21 -5.57 -16.55
C GLN A 236 -10.24 -4.59 -15.86
N LEU A 237 -10.13 -4.64 -14.53
CA LEU A 237 -9.17 -3.84 -13.76
C LEU A 237 -7.74 -4.01 -14.29
N VAL A 238 -7.29 -5.25 -14.51
CA VAL A 238 -5.93 -5.54 -15.00
C VAL A 238 -5.74 -5.04 -16.44
N ARG A 239 -6.74 -5.20 -17.31
CA ARG A 239 -6.67 -4.69 -18.68
C ARG A 239 -6.56 -3.16 -18.72
N GLU A 240 -7.43 -2.46 -17.98
CA GLU A 240 -7.40 -0.99 -17.87
C GLU A 240 -6.08 -0.51 -17.27
N TRP A 241 -5.60 -1.19 -16.25
CA TRP A 241 -4.31 -0.90 -15.62
C TRP A 241 -3.14 -1.05 -16.58
N GLY A 242 -3.09 -2.15 -17.34
CA GLY A 242 -2.04 -2.39 -18.35
C GLY A 242 -2.00 -1.29 -19.41
N SER A 243 -3.17 -0.88 -19.91
CA SER A 243 -3.25 0.21 -20.90
C SER A 243 -2.84 1.56 -20.30
N LEU A 244 -3.27 1.87 -19.07
CA LEU A 244 -2.90 3.11 -18.38
C LEU A 244 -1.40 3.18 -18.10
N THR A 245 -0.83 2.11 -17.56
CA THR A 245 0.62 2.07 -17.20
C THR A 245 1.51 2.06 -18.43
N TYR A 246 1.09 1.44 -19.53
CA TYR A 246 1.79 1.53 -20.81
C TYR A 246 1.96 3.00 -21.23
N VAL A 247 0.89 3.79 -21.18
CA VAL A 247 0.96 5.22 -21.53
C VAL A 247 1.77 6.01 -20.53
N LEU A 248 1.55 5.82 -19.23
CA LEU A 248 2.29 6.53 -18.17
C LEU A 248 3.79 6.28 -18.27
N ASN A 249 4.21 5.02 -18.43
CA ASN A 249 5.63 4.68 -18.55
C ASN A 249 6.26 5.28 -19.82
N ASN A 250 5.56 5.30 -20.96
CA ASN A 250 6.05 5.95 -22.15
C ASN A 250 6.15 7.48 -22.02
N LEU A 251 5.21 8.11 -21.31
CA LEU A 251 5.26 9.55 -21.04
C LEU A 251 6.44 9.90 -20.11
N THR A 252 6.64 9.14 -19.02
CA THR A 252 7.76 9.38 -18.11
C THR A 252 9.11 9.15 -18.78
N ARG A 253 9.26 8.09 -19.59
CA ARG A 253 10.45 7.87 -20.43
C ARG A 253 10.71 9.02 -21.40
N GLY A 254 9.65 9.55 -22.03
CA GLY A 254 9.73 10.71 -22.91
C GLY A 254 10.21 11.99 -22.19
N LEU A 255 10.01 12.10 -20.90
CA LEU A 255 10.53 13.18 -20.04
C LEU A 255 11.93 12.87 -19.47
N GLY A 256 12.53 11.72 -19.80
CA GLY A 256 13.84 11.31 -19.25
C GLY A 256 13.76 10.79 -17.81
N LEU A 257 12.59 10.37 -17.35
CA LEU A 257 12.35 9.80 -16.01
C LEU A 257 12.25 8.28 -16.07
N ALA A 258 12.37 7.63 -14.91
CA ALA A 258 12.09 6.21 -14.76
C ALA A 258 10.58 5.91 -14.98
N ASP A 259 10.26 4.65 -15.20
CA ASP A 259 8.88 4.19 -15.32
C ASP A 259 8.06 4.57 -14.09
N ALA A 260 6.86 5.09 -14.29
CA ALA A 260 5.94 5.40 -13.21
C ALA A 260 5.48 4.11 -12.49
N TYR A 261 5.39 3.01 -13.23
CA TYR A 261 5.05 1.68 -12.69
C TYR A 261 5.99 0.63 -13.28
N PRO A 262 7.12 0.33 -12.62
CA PRO A 262 8.18 -0.53 -13.16
C PRO A 262 8.00 -2.02 -12.81
N PHE A 263 6.79 -2.48 -12.53
CA PHE A 263 6.52 -3.83 -12.07
C PHE A 263 5.99 -4.73 -13.20
N VAL A 264 6.39 -6.01 -13.15
CA VAL A 264 5.94 -7.04 -14.10
C VAL A 264 4.81 -7.84 -13.46
N LEU A 265 3.68 -7.93 -14.15
CA LEU A 265 2.53 -8.72 -13.74
C LEU A 265 2.60 -10.10 -14.41
N SER A 266 3.37 -11.03 -13.83
CA SER A 266 3.40 -12.43 -14.26
C SER A 266 2.08 -13.15 -13.94
N GLY A 267 1.85 -14.35 -14.51
CA GLY A 267 0.65 -15.15 -14.22
C GLY A 267 0.43 -15.38 -12.71
N PRO A 268 1.42 -15.90 -11.97
CA PRO A 268 1.32 -16.08 -10.52
C PRO A 268 1.06 -14.77 -9.74
N VAL A 269 1.66 -13.66 -10.15
CA VAL A 269 1.40 -12.35 -9.54
C VAL A 269 -0.06 -11.93 -9.77
N VAL A 270 -0.58 -12.09 -10.98
CA VAL A 270 -1.99 -11.78 -11.30
C VAL A 270 -2.95 -12.62 -10.47
N GLU A 271 -2.64 -13.90 -10.18
CA GLU A 271 -3.46 -14.74 -9.30
C GLU A 271 -3.48 -14.21 -7.86
N LYS A 272 -2.35 -13.77 -7.32
CA LYS A 272 -2.26 -13.15 -5.99
C LYS A 272 -3.07 -11.86 -5.90
N LEU A 273 -2.92 -10.98 -6.89
CA LEU A 273 -3.70 -9.74 -6.98
C LEU A 273 -5.21 -10.02 -7.08
N ARG A 274 -5.61 -11.05 -7.83
CA ARG A 274 -7.01 -11.51 -7.94
C ARG A 274 -7.55 -11.99 -6.60
N PHE A 275 -6.76 -12.77 -5.86
CA PHE A 275 -7.15 -13.24 -4.53
C PHE A 275 -7.37 -12.05 -3.59
N VAL A 276 -6.44 -11.08 -3.57
CA VAL A 276 -6.59 -9.84 -2.78
C VAL A 276 -7.85 -9.07 -3.18
N ALA A 277 -8.07 -8.85 -4.47
CA ALA A 277 -9.25 -8.15 -4.98
C ALA A 277 -10.55 -8.86 -4.53
N SER A 278 -10.58 -10.20 -4.57
CA SER A 278 -11.73 -10.97 -4.09
C SER A 278 -11.98 -10.80 -2.59
N ALA A 279 -10.92 -10.62 -1.79
CA ALA A 279 -11.04 -10.37 -0.36
C ALA A 279 -11.56 -8.95 -0.04
N MET A 280 -11.26 -7.97 -0.90
CA MET A 280 -11.77 -6.60 -0.76
C MET A 280 -13.26 -6.45 -1.07
N THR A 281 -13.88 -7.44 -1.74
CA THR A 281 -15.28 -7.40 -2.17
C THR A 281 -16.18 -8.38 -1.41
N ALA A 282 -15.66 -9.05 -0.40
CA ALA A 282 -16.34 -10.09 0.37
C ALA A 282 -17.29 -9.55 1.43
#